data_bda3712c29452909fa37134c68ebe961
#
_entry.id   bda3712c29452909fa37134c68ebe961
#
_cell.length_a   1.000
_cell.length_b   1.000
_cell.length_c   1.000
_cell.angle_alpha   90.00
_cell.angle_beta   90.00
_cell.angle_gamma   90.00
#
_symmetry.space_group_name_H-M   'P 1'
#
loop_
_entity.id
_entity.type
_entity.pdbx_description
1 polymer ?
#
loop_
_entity_poly.entity_id
_entity_poly.type
_entity_poly.pdbx_seq_one_letter_code
_entity_poly.pdbx_strand_id
1 'polypeptide(L)'
;VCHLKASSGTINAQKRLDMVRDLDNYLNALPANTNVLLGGDLNVYSASESAFQELLDDTNNITFADPINRIGSWNNNPSFVDVFTQSTRTQNGLGGSTGGFDDRFDFILTSENMLSTANLTYIPDSYQVYGNNGLSACYNKAINSSSCGNDESQFSFTVRDALHNFSDHLPVTLALETDATLLNVSDFEVSTYFTLKQTLINDELTLYISSTELKNKALIMYNTIGQKVKTLQTTSNDIQYFDVTDLSNGIYYLRASNLSITPLKFIISH
;
A
#
# COMPACT_ATOMS: atom_id res chain seq x y z
N VAL A 1 9.00 4.26 2.54
CA VAL A 1 8.40 4.04 3.87
C VAL A 1 9.47 4.19 4.92
N CYS A 2 9.19 4.91 6.00
CA CYS A 2 10.14 5.14 7.09
C CYS A 2 9.50 4.89 8.46
N HIS A 3 10.36 4.69 9.46
CA HIS A 3 10.00 4.70 10.87
C HIS A 3 11.09 5.50 11.58
N LEU A 4 10.81 6.75 11.89
CA LEU A 4 11.78 7.65 12.50
C LEU A 4 11.97 7.33 13.99
N LYS A 5 13.00 7.93 14.59
CA LYS A 5 13.36 7.67 15.99
C LYS A 5 12.20 7.95 16.94
N ALA A 6 11.74 6.93 17.63
CA ALA A 6 10.68 7.01 18.63
C ALA A 6 11.12 7.84 19.88
N SER A 7 10.13 8.22 20.66
CA SER A 7 10.21 8.92 21.94
C SER A 7 10.46 10.43 21.82
N SER A 8 9.91 11.17 22.77
CA SER A 8 10.04 12.63 22.90
C SER A 8 11.44 13.05 23.34
N GLY A 9 11.64 14.35 23.45
CA GLY A 9 12.87 14.98 23.95
C GLY A 9 13.87 15.37 22.85
N THR A 10 14.68 16.37 23.15
CA THR A 10 15.56 17.04 22.17
C THR A 10 16.56 16.12 21.48
N ILE A 11 17.10 15.13 22.20
CA ILE A 11 18.04 14.15 21.62
C ILE A 11 17.36 13.28 20.56
N ASN A 12 16.13 12.84 20.82
CA ASN A 12 15.39 12.01 19.87
C ASN A 12 14.88 12.84 18.69
N ALA A 13 14.44 14.07 18.93
CA ALA A 13 14.07 15.01 17.88
C ALA A 13 15.26 15.32 16.96
N GLN A 14 16.47 15.50 17.51
CA GLN A 14 17.67 15.67 16.69
C GLN A 14 17.97 14.45 15.83
N LYS A 15 17.81 13.23 16.38
CA LYS A 15 17.99 12.00 15.58
C LYS A 15 16.97 11.89 14.45
N ARG A 16 15.71 12.30 14.67
CA ARG A 16 14.73 12.35 13.59
C ARG A 16 15.14 13.34 12.50
N LEU A 17 15.61 14.52 12.89
CA LEU A 17 16.12 15.50 11.94
C LEU A 17 17.31 14.97 11.13
N ASP A 18 18.25 14.29 11.78
CA ASP A 18 19.40 13.69 11.09
C ASP A 18 18.95 12.63 10.07
N MET A 19 17.98 11.78 10.45
CA MET A 19 17.39 10.77 9.55
C MET A 19 16.67 11.41 8.35
N VAL A 20 15.95 12.51 8.56
CA VAL A 20 15.28 13.24 7.49
C VAL A 20 16.29 13.89 6.55
N ARG A 21 17.34 14.50 7.06
CA ARG A 21 18.40 15.07 6.23
C ARG A 21 19.14 14.04 5.37
N ASP A 22 19.34 12.85 5.90
CA ASP A 22 19.89 11.76 5.11
C ASP A 22 18.94 11.35 3.96
N LEU A 23 17.62 11.35 4.22
CA LEU A 23 16.62 11.13 3.18
C LEU A 23 16.64 12.25 2.13
N ASP A 24 16.65 13.52 2.55
CA ASP A 24 16.66 14.68 1.65
C ASP A 24 17.93 14.71 0.80
N ASN A 25 19.08 14.34 1.34
CA ASN A 25 20.30 14.18 0.56
C ASN A 25 20.14 13.16 -0.59
N TYR A 26 19.41 12.07 -0.36
CA TYR A 26 19.08 11.10 -1.42
C TYR A 26 18.08 11.69 -2.42
N LEU A 27 17.00 12.34 -1.94
CA LEU A 27 15.94 12.90 -2.77
C LEU A 27 16.44 14.07 -3.63
N ASN A 28 17.40 14.85 -3.13
CA ASN A 28 18.02 15.96 -3.86
C ASN A 28 18.80 15.51 -5.12
N ALA A 29 19.10 14.21 -5.25
CA ALA A 29 19.66 13.64 -6.48
C ALA A 29 18.60 13.28 -7.53
N LEU A 30 17.32 13.33 -7.21
CA LEU A 30 16.21 13.05 -8.13
C LEU A 30 15.83 14.32 -8.91
N PRO A 31 15.18 14.18 -10.08
CA PRO A 31 14.57 15.34 -10.77
C PRO A 31 13.54 16.05 -9.88
N ALA A 32 13.51 17.38 -9.89
CA ALA A 32 12.68 18.21 -9.03
C ALA A 32 11.16 17.89 -9.06
N ASN A 33 10.65 17.38 -10.17
CA ASN A 33 9.22 17.03 -10.31
C ASN A 33 8.95 15.53 -10.13
N THR A 34 9.85 14.80 -9.48
CA THR A 34 9.64 13.39 -9.19
C THR A 34 8.47 13.23 -8.23
N ASN A 35 7.51 12.37 -8.58
CA ASN A 35 6.41 12.02 -7.70
C ASN A 35 6.93 11.12 -6.57
N VAL A 36 6.84 11.59 -5.34
CA VAL A 36 7.31 10.87 -4.15
C VAL A 36 6.20 10.79 -3.11
N LEU A 37 5.97 9.59 -2.59
CA LEU A 37 5.15 9.36 -1.41
C LEU A 37 6.08 8.96 -0.26
N LEU A 38 5.99 9.67 0.85
CA LEU A 38 6.66 9.33 2.09
C LEU A 38 5.62 8.85 3.11
N GLY A 39 5.56 7.54 3.32
CA GLY A 39 4.64 6.92 4.28
C GLY A 39 5.38 6.32 5.47
N GLY A 40 4.76 6.36 6.64
CA GLY A 40 5.22 5.67 7.84
C GLY A 40 5.03 6.42 9.14
N ASP A 41 5.56 5.84 10.20
CA ASP A 41 5.60 6.45 11.53
C ASP A 41 6.75 7.44 11.61
N LEU A 42 6.41 8.72 11.57
CA LEU A 42 7.39 9.80 11.67
C LEU A 42 7.78 10.11 13.12
N ASN A 43 7.03 9.64 14.11
CA ASN A 43 7.27 9.89 15.55
C ASN A 43 7.44 11.39 15.91
N VAL A 44 6.89 12.30 15.11
CA VAL A 44 6.93 13.75 15.34
C VAL A 44 5.72 14.19 16.18
N TYR A 45 5.95 15.02 17.18
CA TYR A 45 4.92 15.42 18.15
C TYR A 45 4.16 16.69 17.73
N SER A 46 4.71 17.44 16.81
CA SER A 46 4.09 18.65 16.27
C SER A 46 4.73 19.03 14.94
N ALA A 47 4.01 19.83 14.16
CA ALA A 47 4.53 20.39 12.92
C ALA A 47 5.74 21.31 13.11
N SER A 48 5.93 21.87 14.30
CA SER A 48 7.08 22.74 14.61
C SER A 48 8.38 21.96 14.91
N GLU A 49 8.32 20.63 14.92
CA GLU A 49 9.54 19.83 15.10
C GLU A 49 10.42 19.95 13.86
N SER A 50 11.74 20.17 14.07
CA SER A 50 12.67 20.45 12.97
C SER A 50 12.68 19.36 11.88
N ALA A 51 12.49 18.09 12.25
CA ALA A 51 12.40 17.00 11.28
C ALA A 51 11.17 17.15 10.34
N PHE A 52 10.03 17.59 10.87
CA PHE A 52 8.83 17.81 10.06
C PHE A 52 8.98 19.08 9.21
N GLN A 53 9.57 20.13 9.74
CA GLN A 53 9.85 21.35 8.99
C GLN A 53 10.85 21.13 7.86
N GLU A 54 11.87 20.28 8.05
CA GLU A 54 12.83 19.91 7.00
C GLU A 54 12.13 19.22 5.82
N LEU A 55 11.18 18.30 6.07
CA LEU A 55 10.39 17.64 5.00
C LEU A 55 9.53 18.64 4.20
N LEU A 56 9.07 19.72 4.82
CA LEU A 56 8.22 20.75 4.21
C LEU A 56 9.02 21.96 3.69
N ASP A 57 10.34 21.94 3.76
CA ASP A 57 11.18 23.05 3.33
C ASP A 57 11.16 23.18 1.79
N ASP A 58 10.69 24.33 1.31
CA ASP A 58 10.54 24.64 -0.12
C ASP A 58 11.88 24.89 -0.83
N THR A 59 12.98 24.92 -0.08
CA THR A 59 14.35 24.99 -0.64
C THR A 59 14.88 23.60 -1.02
N ASN A 60 14.25 22.52 -0.57
CA ASN A 60 14.56 21.16 -0.99
C ASN A 60 14.15 20.89 -2.44
N ASN A 61 14.88 20.04 -3.11
CA ASN A 61 14.56 19.64 -4.49
C ASN A 61 13.21 18.88 -4.61
N ILE A 62 12.86 18.12 -3.56
CA ILE A 62 11.56 17.49 -3.38
C ILE A 62 10.96 18.03 -2.08
N THR A 63 10.02 18.95 -2.19
CA THR A 63 9.25 19.47 -1.04
C THR A 63 8.08 18.54 -0.77
N PHE A 64 7.92 18.10 0.47
CA PHE A 64 6.74 17.35 0.87
C PHE A 64 5.62 18.27 1.37
N ALA A 65 4.40 17.81 1.22
CA ALA A 65 3.20 18.42 1.79
C ALA A 65 2.34 17.39 2.52
N ASP A 66 1.65 17.85 3.58
CA ASP A 66 0.57 17.08 4.18
C ASP A 66 -0.70 17.25 3.31
N PRO A 67 -1.19 16.21 2.62
CA PRO A 67 -2.23 16.35 1.60
C PRO A 67 -3.58 16.84 2.15
N ILE A 68 -3.78 16.76 3.47
CA ILE A 68 -4.99 17.28 4.14
C ILE A 68 -4.75 18.59 4.90
N ASN A 69 -3.53 19.11 4.86
CA ASN A 69 -3.14 20.37 5.51
C ASN A 69 -3.56 20.45 6.99
N ARG A 70 -3.44 19.34 7.74
CA ARG A 70 -3.70 19.30 9.19
C ARG A 70 -2.42 19.59 9.97
N ILE A 71 -1.85 20.77 9.71
CA ILE A 71 -0.59 21.24 10.31
C ILE A 71 -0.84 21.87 11.67
N GLY A 72 -0.08 21.45 12.71
CA GLY A 72 -0.19 22.03 14.05
C GLY A 72 0.47 21.21 15.15
N SER A 73 0.09 21.49 16.39
CA SER A 73 0.50 20.73 17.57
C SER A 73 -0.57 19.68 17.88
N TRP A 74 -0.41 18.51 17.36
CA TRP A 74 -1.39 17.42 17.49
C TRP A 74 -1.23 16.58 18.75
N ASN A 75 -0.02 16.41 19.28
CA ASN A 75 0.20 15.64 20.49
C ASN A 75 -0.65 16.15 21.66
N ASN A 76 -1.43 15.28 22.27
CA ASN A 76 -2.34 15.59 23.37
C ASN A 76 -3.32 16.76 23.09
N ASN A 77 -3.72 16.94 21.84
CA ASN A 77 -4.61 18.03 21.44
C ASN A 77 -5.90 17.50 20.78
N PRO A 78 -7.04 17.49 21.50
CA PRO A 78 -8.29 16.94 20.98
C PRO A 78 -8.82 17.61 19.72
N SER A 79 -8.32 18.79 19.36
CA SER A 79 -8.68 19.46 18.11
C SER A 79 -8.12 18.74 16.86
N PHE A 80 -7.24 17.76 17.04
CA PHE A 80 -6.66 16.96 15.97
C PHE A 80 -7.10 15.49 16.03
N VAL A 81 -8.16 15.17 16.77
CA VAL A 81 -8.65 13.78 16.91
C VAL A 81 -8.94 13.10 15.59
N ASP A 82 -9.36 13.86 14.58
CA ASP A 82 -9.65 13.40 13.23
C ASP A 82 -8.45 12.81 12.48
N VAL A 83 -7.24 13.14 12.92
CA VAL A 83 -5.99 12.67 12.31
C VAL A 83 -5.11 11.85 13.24
N PHE A 84 -5.56 11.55 14.45
CA PHE A 84 -4.80 10.68 15.35
C PHE A 84 -4.67 9.27 14.79
N THR A 85 -3.50 8.69 15.01
CA THR A 85 -3.16 7.33 14.62
C THR A 85 -2.75 6.45 15.78
N GLN A 86 -2.35 7.03 16.93
CA GLN A 86 -1.88 6.33 18.14
C GLN A 86 -2.47 6.98 19.42
N SER A 87 -2.63 6.26 20.54
CA SER A 87 -2.59 4.81 20.65
C SER A 87 -4.01 4.27 20.57
N THR A 88 -4.19 3.17 19.84
CA THR A 88 -5.47 2.44 19.78
C THR A 88 -5.89 1.84 21.13
N ARG A 89 -4.98 1.82 22.12
CA ARG A 89 -5.09 1.07 23.38
C ARG A 89 -4.90 1.95 24.61
N THR A 90 -5.61 1.61 25.68
CA THR A 90 -5.42 2.21 27.01
C THR A 90 -4.95 1.19 28.04
N GLN A 91 -4.82 -0.09 27.69
CA GLN A 91 -4.46 -1.19 28.59
C GLN A 91 -3.23 -1.94 28.06
N ASN A 92 -2.40 -2.39 29.00
CA ASN A 92 -1.25 -3.26 28.71
C ASN A 92 -1.72 -4.68 28.33
N GLY A 93 -0.81 -5.44 27.71
CA GLY A 93 -1.02 -6.88 27.45
C GLY A 93 -1.03 -7.29 25.98
N LEU A 94 -1.20 -6.32 25.06
CA LEU A 94 -1.16 -6.56 23.61
C LEU A 94 0.16 -6.10 22.96
N GLY A 95 1.10 -5.55 23.74
CA GLY A 95 2.32 -4.92 23.25
C GLY A 95 2.07 -3.50 22.72
N GLY A 96 3.16 -2.76 22.40
CA GLY A 96 3.09 -1.40 21.89
C GLY A 96 2.68 -0.35 22.93
N SER A 97 2.28 0.83 22.46
CA SER A 97 1.86 1.97 23.28
C SER A 97 0.44 1.80 23.82
N THR A 98 0.18 2.39 25.00
CA THR A 98 -1.09 2.23 25.72
C THR A 98 -1.63 3.55 26.29
N GLY A 99 -1.16 4.70 25.81
CA GLY A 99 -1.52 6.03 26.34
C GLY A 99 -2.97 6.44 26.07
N GLY A 100 -3.62 5.83 25.12
CA GLY A 100 -4.92 6.26 24.59
C GLY A 100 -4.76 7.04 23.28
N PHE A 101 -5.85 7.39 22.67
CA PHE A 101 -5.90 7.95 21.32
C PHE A 101 -5.66 9.48 21.36
N ASP A 102 -4.40 9.90 21.19
CA ASP A 102 -3.98 11.28 21.45
C ASP A 102 -2.82 11.80 20.58
N ASP A 103 -2.28 10.96 19.66
CA ASP A 103 -1.14 11.30 18.82
C ASP A 103 -1.36 11.00 17.33
N ARG A 104 -0.79 11.87 16.48
CA ARG A 104 -0.62 11.64 15.04
C ARG A 104 0.84 11.34 14.76
N PHE A 105 1.20 10.07 14.58
CA PHE A 105 2.56 9.66 14.25
C PHE A 105 2.70 9.09 12.85
N ASP A 106 1.62 8.53 12.29
CA ASP A 106 1.63 7.91 10.97
C ASP A 106 1.11 8.88 9.92
N PHE A 107 1.88 9.02 8.86
CA PHE A 107 1.62 9.95 7.77
C PHE A 107 1.76 9.25 6.42
N ILE A 108 1.07 9.80 5.43
CA ILE A 108 1.46 9.71 4.01
C ILE A 108 1.58 11.15 3.53
N LEU A 109 2.82 11.63 3.41
CA LEU A 109 3.12 12.90 2.77
C LEU A 109 3.31 12.68 1.28
N THR A 110 2.91 13.65 0.47
CA THR A 110 3.13 13.66 -0.98
C THR A 110 4.17 14.71 -1.33
N SER A 111 4.96 14.50 -2.37
CA SER A 111 5.66 15.64 -2.97
C SER A 111 4.64 16.68 -3.45
N GLU A 112 4.94 17.96 -3.30
CA GLU A 112 4.00 19.07 -3.49
C GLU A 112 3.38 19.09 -4.89
N ASN A 113 4.14 18.73 -5.92
CA ASN A 113 3.65 18.61 -7.29
C ASN A 113 2.48 17.62 -7.44
N MET A 114 2.37 16.61 -6.59
CA MET A 114 1.26 15.64 -6.59
C MET A 114 -0.06 16.21 -6.09
N LEU A 115 -0.07 17.43 -5.57
CA LEU A 115 -1.32 18.09 -5.15
C LEU A 115 -2.05 18.78 -6.30
N SER A 116 -1.39 19.05 -7.44
CA SER A 116 -2.02 19.85 -8.50
C SER A 116 -1.48 19.66 -9.93
N THR A 117 -0.22 19.33 -10.11
CA THR A 117 0.45 19.46 -11.42
C THR A 117 1.09 18.19 -11.96
N ALA A 118 1.18 17.15 -11.16
CA ALA A 118 1.79 15.89 -11.56
C ALA A 118 0.85 15.04 -12.42
N ASN A 119 1.45 14.11 -13.18
CA ASN A 119 0.69 13.09 -13.90
C ASN A 119 0.09 12.00 -12.97
N LEU A 120 0.54 11.98 -11.73
CA LEU A 120 0.00 11.17 -10.64
C LEU A 120 -0.36 12.13 -9.51
N THR A 121 -1.65 12.33 -9.25
CA THR A 121 -2.17 13.33 -8.33
C THR A 121 -2.91 12.71 -7.16
N TYR A 122 -2.84 13.37 -6.02
CA TYR A 122 -3.67 13.05 -4.86
C TYR A 122 -5.14 13.39 -5.15
N ILE A 123 -6.02 12.45 -4.84
CA ILE A 123 -7.48 12.70 -4.93
C ILE A 123 -7.90 13.44 -3.65
N PRO A 124 -8.39 14.69 -3.74
CA PRO A 124 -8.85 15.44 -2.57
C PRO A 124 -9.87 14.64 -1.73
N ASP A 125 -9.81 14.83 -0.41
CA ASP A 125 -10.66 14.17 0.58
C ASP A 125 -10.55 12.64 0.68
N SER A 126 -9.59 12.03 -0.01
CA SER A 126 -9.35 10.58 0.05
C SER A 126 -8.42 10.13 1.18
N TYR A 127 -7.71 11.06 1.81
CA TYR A 127 -6.85 10.74 2.95
C TYR A 127 -7.68 10.31 4.14
N GLN A 128 -7.34 9.19 4.74
CA GLN A 128 -8.11 8.63 5.83
C GLN A 128 -7.21 7.90 6.84
N VAL A 129 -7.47 8.14 8.12
CA VAL A 129 -6.98 7.27 9.19
C VAL A 129 -8.02 6.17 9.39
N TYR A 130 -7.71 4.97 8.92
CA TYR A 130 -8.66 3.86 8.89
C TYR A 130 -8.98 3.35 10.30
N GLY A 131 -10.25 3.41 10.68
CA GLY A 131 -10.72 3.09 12.03
C GLY A 131 -11.00 4.32 12.90
N ASN A 132 -10.57 5.51 12.48
CA ASN A 132 -10.82 6.76 13.19
C ASN A 132 -12.11 7.43 12.69
N ASN A 133 -13.10 7.57 13.55
CA ASN A 133 -14.38 8.26 13.25
C ASN A 133 -14.33 9.77 13.51
N GLY A 134 -13.20 10.34 13.90
CA GLY A 134 -13.02 11.78 14.13
C GLY A 134 -13.79 12.35 15.34
N LEU A 135 -14.28 11.52 16.24
CA LEU A 135 -15.10 11.96 17.37
C LEU A 135 -14.23 12.49 18.52
N SER A 136 -14.44 13.73 18.93
CA SER A 136 -13.70 14.35 20.03
C SER A 136 -13.81 13.59 21.36
N ALA A 137 -14.92 12.86 21.55
CA ALA A 137 -15.12 11.99 22.71
C ALA A 137 -14.15 10.79 22.74
N CYS A 138 -13.49 10.47 21.62
CA CYS A 138 -12.49 9.41 21.52
C CYS A 138 -11.11 9.80 22.10
N TYR A 139 -10.89 11.08 22.35
CA TYR A 139 -9.63 11.55 22.90
C TYR A 139 -9.29 10.82 24.21
N ASN A 140 -8.06 10.31 24.30
CA ASN A 140 -7.55 9.49 25.42
C ASN A 140 -8.37 8.21 25.72
N LYS A 141 -9.05 7.66 24.71
CA LYS A 141 -9.79 6.40 24.83
C LYS A 141 -9.14 5.30 24.00
N ALA A 142 -9.50 4.04 24.32
CA ALA A 142 -9.23 2.95 23.39
C ALA A 142 -10.12 3.09 22.16
N ILE A 143 -9.57 2.80 20.98
CA ILE A 143 -10.28 3.03 19.70
C ILE A 143 -11.59 2.20 19.59
N ASN A 144 -11.69 1.07 20.25
CA ASN A 144 -12.90 0.23 20.33
C ASN A 144 -13.90 0.70 21.38
N SER A 145 -13.64 1.79 22.13
CA SER A 145 -14.60 2.40 23.04
C SER A 145 -15.87 2.88 22.31
N SER A 146 -17.01 2.84 23.00
CA SER A 146 -18.26 3.44 22.53
C SER A 146 -18.17 4.96 22.33
N SER A 147 -17.23 5.63 23.01
CA SER A 147 -16.91 7.04 22.80
C SER A 147 -16.29 7.32 21.41
N CYS A 148 -15.73 6.29 20.76
CA CYS A 148 -15.09 6.41 19.45
C CYS A 148 -16.01 6.09 18.28
N GLY A 149 -17.28 5.80 18.54
CA GLY A 149 -18.30 5.53 17.52
C GLY A 149 -19.25 4.40 17.90
N ASN A 150 -20.26 4.23 17.11
CA ASN A 150 -21.28 3.18 17.18
C ASN A 150 -21.30 2.37 15.87
N ASP A 151 -22.28 1.47 15.71
CA ASP A 151 -22.40 0.62 14.52
C ASP A 151 -22.86 1.38 13.27
N GLU A 152 -23.40 2.59 13.42
CA GLU A 152 -23.79 3.48 12.31
C GLU A 152 -22.65 4.42 11.89
N SER A 153 -21.54 4.45 12.65
CA SER A 153 -20.34 5.22 12.30
C SER A 153 -19.65 4.61 11.08
N GLN A 154 -18.85 5.40 10.38
CA GLN A 154 -18.07 4.97 9.22
C GLN A 154 -17.26 3.69 9.51
N PHE A 155 -16.64 3.64 10.69
CA PHE A 155 -15.99 2.43 11.19
C PHE A 155 -16.75 1.87 12.37
N SER A 156 -17.43 0.76 12.16
CA SER A 156 -18.22 0.06 13.19
C SER A 156 -17.34 -0.43 14.34
N PHE A 157 -17.98 -0.85 15.44
CA PHE A 157 -17.29 -1.45 16.59
C PHE A 157 -16.41 -2.63 16.14
N THR A 158 -16.92 -3.52 15.29
CA THR A 158 -16.18 -4.72 14.82
C THR A 158 -14.86 -4.35 14.12
N VAL A 159 -14.87 -3.32 13.27
CA VAL A 159 -13.64 -2.85 12.60
C VAL A 159 -12.68 -2.26 13.61
N ARG A 160 -13.14 -1.40 14.50
CA ARG A 160 -12.30 -0.73 15.50
C ARG A 160 -11.73 -1.71 16.53
N ASP A 161 -12.50 -2.75 16.91
CA ASP A 161 -12.02 -3.80 17.81
C ASP A 161 -10.96 -4.69 17.15
N ALA A 162 -11.12 -5.02 15.87
CA ALA A 162 -10.10 -5.74 15.12
C ALA A 162 -8.79 -4.92 15.03
N LEU A 163 -8.87 -3.63 14.75
CA LEU A 163 -7.70 -2.74 14.70
C LEU A 163 -7.04 -2.58 16.08
N HIS A 164 -7.83 -2.41 17.15
CA HIS A 164 -7.36 -2.38 18.54
C HIS A 164 -6.54 -3.63 18.89
N ASN A 165 -7.01 -4.81 18.49
CA ASN A 165 -6.34 -6.07 18.78
C ASN A 165 -5.12 -6.31 17.88
N PHE A 166 -5.09 -5.70 16.69
CA PHE A 166 -4.01 -5.87 15.71
C PHE A 166 -2.77 -5.00 16.01
N SER A 167 -2.95 -3.70 16.24
CA SER A 167 -1.84 -2.75 16.41
C SER A 167 -2.19 -1.63 17.38
N ASP A 168 -1.18 -1.03 17.99
CA ASP A 168 -1.30 0.23 18.75
C ASP A 168 -1.33 1.48 17.83
N HIS A 169 -1.18 1.29 16.52
CA HIS A 169 -1.35 2.30 15.48
C HIS A 169 -2.51 1.97 14.54
N LEU A 170 -3.13 2.99 13.96
CA LEU A 170 -4.11 2.87 12.90
C LEU A 170 -3.46 3.03 11.52
N PRO A 171 -3.94 2.29 10.50
CA PRO A 171 -3.47 2.47 9.13
C PRO A 171 -3.89 3.83 8.57
N VAL A 172 -3.02 4.43 7.77
CA VAL A 172 -3.32 5.63 6.99
C VAL A 172 -3.43 5.23 5.52
N THR A 173 -4.42 5.77 4.82
CA THR A 173 -4.67 5.52 3.41
C THR A 173 -4.94 6.83 2.67
N LEU A 174 -4.64 6.85 1.38
CA LEU A 174 -5.08 7.87 0.44
C LEU A 174 -5.30 7.26 -0.94
N ALA A 175 -6.00 7.96 -1.81
CA ALA A 175 -6.16 7.57 -3.20
C ALA A 175 -5.39 8.53 -4.12
N LEU A 176 -4.87 7.98 -5.19
CA LEU A 176 -4.19 8.71 -6.25
C LEU A 176 -4.94 8.50 -7.55
N GLU A 177 -4.93 9.50 -8.41
CA GLU A 177 -5.38 9.37 -9.80
C GLU A 177 -4.21 9.65 -10.74
N THR A 178 -4.25 9.04 -11.89
CA THR A 178 -3.28 9.29 -12.95
C THR A 178 -4.00 9.39 -14.27
N ASP A 179 -3.42 10.09 -15.23
CA ASP A 179 -3.89 10.05 -16.61
C ASP A 179 -3.83 8.60 -17.11
N ALA A 180 -4.95 8.09 -17.61
CA ALA A 180 -5.08 6.70 -18.08
C ALA A 180 -4.05 6.35 -19.16
N THR A 181 -3.44 7.34 -19.83
CA THR A 181 -2.37 7.15 -20.81
C THR A 181 -1.04 6.75 -20.16
N LEU A 182 -0.83 7.06 -18.87
CA LEU A 182 0.41 6.70 -18.13
C LEU A 182 0.38 5.28 -17.57
N LEU A 183 -0.79 4.80 -17.18
CA LEU A 183 -1.01 3.41 -16.86
C LEU A 183 -1.42 2.65 -18.13
N ASN A 184 -0.60 2.67 -19.16
CA ASN A 184 -0.68 1.65 -20.18
C ASN A 184 -0.16 0.30 -19.61
N VAL A 185 -0.58 -0.05 -18.42
CA VAL A 185 -0.93 -1.40 -18.08
C VAL A 185 -2.15 -1.66 -18.98
N SER A 186 -1.91 -2.24 -20.16
CA SER A 186 -2.96 -2.94 -20.89
C SER A 186 -3.84 -3.57 -19.82
N ASP A 187 -5.11 -3.18 -19.76
CA ASP A 187 -6.08 -3.54 -18.74
C ASP A 187 -5.71 -4.89 -18.15
N PHE A 188 -5.71 -4.99 -16.82
CA PHE A 188 -5.60 -6.28 -16.16
C PHE A 188 -6.90 -7.00 -16.51
N GLU A 189 -7.06 -7.27 -17.79
CA GLU A 189 -8.05 -8.19 -18.29
C GLU A 189 -7.67 -9.50 -17.62
N VAL A 190 -8.37 -9.81 -16.53
CA VAL A 190 -8.48 -11.20 -16.08
C VAL A 190 -8.68 -11.96 -17.36
N SER A 191 -7.67 -12.72 -17.78
CA SER A 191 -7.61 -13.25 -19.12
C SER A 191 -8.97 -13.89 -19.47
N THR A 192 -9.80 -13.18 -20.20
CA THR A 192 -11.09 -13.68 -20.67
C THR A 192 -10.89 -14.83 -21.65
N TYR A 193 -9.64 -15.10 -22.00
CA TYR A 193 -9.24 -16.13 -22.95
C TYR A 193 -9.02 -17.48 -22.29
N PHE A 194 -8.32 -17.53 -21.15
CA PHE A 194 -8.06 -18.77 -20.40
C PHE A 194 -7.65 -18.50 -18.96
N THR A 195 -7.96 -19.43 -18.06
CA THR A 195 -7.61 -19.35 -16.64
C THR A 195 -7.03 -20.67 -16.15
N LEU A 196 -6.22 -20.61 -15.09
CA LEU A 196 -5.71 -21.80 -14.40
C LEU A 196 -6.73 -22.29 -13.37
N LYS A 197 -6.88 -23.61 -13.25
CA LYS A 197 -7.64 -24.21 -12.14
C LYS A 197 -6.97 -23.92 -10.79
N GLN A 198 -5.63 -23.92 -10.77
CA GLN A 198 -4.80 -23.67 -9.60
C GLN A 198 -3.42 -23.12 -10.05
N THR A 199 -2.77 -22.39 -9.19
CA THR A 199 -1.45 -21.79 -9.48
C THR A 199 -0.27 -22.60 -8.95
N LEU A 200 -0.51 -23.58 -8.08
CA LEU A 200 0.48 -24.57 -7.64
C LEU A 200 0.13 -25.91 -8.30
N ILE A 201 1.02 -26.40 -9.15
CA ILE A 201 0.83 -27.56 -10.03
C ILE A 201 1.82 -28.63 -9.61
N ASN A 202 1.35 -29.89 -9.49
CA ASN A 202 2.24 -31.04 -9.32
C ASN A 202 2.51 -31.66 -10.71
N ASP A 203 1.65 -32.54 -11.15
CA ASP A 203 1.87 -33.38 -12.34
C ASP A 203 1.05 -32.92 -13.56
N GLU A 204 -0.07 -32.25 -13.34
CA GLU A 204 -1.03 -31.90 -14.39
C GLU A 204 -1.45 -30.43 -14.31
N LEU A 205 -1.19 -29.70 -15.38
CA LEU A 205 -1.68 -28.34 -15.59
C LEU A 205 -3.10 -28.38 -16.17
N THR A 206 -4.08 -27.89 -15.43
CA THR A 206 -5.47 -27.76 -15.89
C THR A 206 -5.78 -26.33 -16.28
N LEU A 207 -6.22 -26.10 -17.52
CA LEU A 207 -6.65 -24.82 -18.07
C LEU A 207 -8.14 -24.81 -18.40
N TYR A 208 -8.82 -23.72 -18.10
CA TYR A 208 -10.15 -23.40 -18.62
C TYR A 208 -10.00 -22.42 -19.79
N ILE A 209 -10.40 -22.82 -20.99
CA ILE A 209 -10.33 -22.00 -22.20
C ILE A 209 -11.71 -21.37 -22.43
N SER A 210 -11.80 -20.06 -22.20
CA SER A 210 -13.06 -19.29 -22.37
C SER A 210 -13.23 -18.73 -23.79
N SER A 211 -12.13 -18.54 -24.52
CA SER A 211 -12.15 -17.95 -25.86
C SER A 211 -12.00 -19.00 -26.97
N THR A 212 -12.83 -18.88 -28.00
CA THR A 212 -12.73 -19.70 -29.22
C THR A 212 -11.44 -19.45 -29.99
N GLU A 213 -10.80 -18.28 -29.82
CA GLU A 213 -9.53 -17.92 -30.48
C GLU A 213 -8.35 -18.77 -30.02
N LEU A 214 -8.43 -19.35 -28.84
CA LEU A 214 -7.40 -20.21 -28.28
C LEU A 214 -7.66 -21.71 -28.51
N LYS A 215 -8.81 -22.08 -29.05
CA LYS A 215 -9.11 -23.48 -29.40
C LYS A 215 -8.30 -23.90 -30.62
N ASN A 216 -7.70 -25.09 -30.55
CA ASN A 216 -6.78 -25.62 -31.57
C ASN A 216 -5.58 -24.72 -31.87
N LYS A 217 -5.05 -24.06 -30.85
CA LYS A 217 -3.86 -23.17 -30.91
C LYS A 217 -2.75 -23.65 -30.01
N ALA A 218 -1.53 -23.18 -30.30
CA ALA A 218 -0.37 -23.45 -29.48
C ALA A 218 -0.26 -22.42 -28.35
N LEU A 219 -0.08 -22.90 -27.13
CA LEU A 219 0.38 -22.12 -25.98
C LEU A 219 1.85 -22.44 -25.72
N ILE A 220 2.62 -21.43 -25.38
CA ILE A 220 4.06 -21.57 -25.13
C ILE A 220 4.34 -21.34 -23.66
N MET A 221 5.07 -22.25 -23.06
CA MET A 221 5.52 -22.16 -21.68
C MET A 221 6.97 -21.71 -21.62
N TYR A 222 7.25 -20.73 -20.73
CA TYR A 222 8.56 -20.15 -20.50
C TYR A 222 8.97 -20.31 -19.05
N ASN A 223 10.27 -20.43 -18.81
CA ASN A 223 10.86 -20.33 -17.47
C ASN A 223 11.11 -18.86 -17.07
N THR A 224 11.64 -18.62 -15.87
CA THR A 224 11.88 -17.27 -15.32
C THR A 224 12.94 -16.46 -16.09
N ILE A 225 13.78 -17.10 -16.87
CA ILE A 225 14.81 -16.42 -17.72
C ILE A 225 14.32 -16.26 -19.17
N GLY A 226 13.04 -16.53 -19.44
CA GLY A 226 12.41 -16.31 -20.76
C GLY A 226 12.72 -17.41 -21.79
N GLN A 227 13.29 -18.56 -21.40
CA GLN A 227 13.50 -19.68 -22.31
C GLN A 227 12.19 -20.44 -22.51
N LYS A 228 11.86 -20.77 -23.75
CA LYS A 228 10.77 -21.66 -24.09
C LYS A 228 11.12 -23.07 -23.61
N VAL A 229 10.26 -23.63 -22.75
CA VAL A 229 10.46 -24.96 -22.16
C VAL A 229 9.48 -26.00 -22.70
N LYS A 230 8.26 -25.61 -23.05
CA LYS A 230 7.25 -26.52 -23.57
C LYS A 230 6.28 -25.79 -24.51
N THR A 231 5.71 -26.52 -25.46
CA THR A 231 4.57 -26.07 -26.26
C THR A 231 3.40 -26.97 -25.98
N LEU A 232 2.27 -26.38 -25.60
CA LEU A 232 1.02 -27.06 -25.32
C LEU A 232 0.06 -26.83 -26.49
N GLN A 233 -0.54 -27.87 -27.02
CA GLN A 233 -1.51 -27.76 -28.09
C GLN A 233 -2.91 -27.90 -27.51
N THR A 234 -3.71 -26.84 -27.59
CA THR A 234 -5.11 -26.87 -27.16
C THR A 234 -5.99 -27.63 -28.16
N THR A 235 -7.11 -28.11 -27.70
CA THR A 235 -8.16 -28.74 -28.50
C THR A 235 -9.42 -27.86 -28.58
N SER A 236 -10.52 -28.37 -29.10
CA SER A 236 -11.81 -27.67 -29.10
C SER A 236 -12.51 -27.65 -27.73
N ASN A 237 -12.02 -28.41 -26.76
CA ASN A 237 -12.62 -28.51 -25.42
C ASN A 237 -12.37 -27.24 -24.58
N ASP A 238 -13.32 -26.95 -23.70
CA ASP A 238 -13.18 -25.80 -22.76
C ASP A 238 -12.23 -26.10 -21.61
N ILE A 239 -12.07 -27.37 -21.23
CA ILE A 239 -11.12 -27.79 -20.20
C ILE A 239 -10.00 -28.58 -20.88
N GLN A 240 -8.76 -28.18 -20.59
CA GLN A 240 -7.56 -28.78 -21.15
C GLN A 240 -6.68 -29.30 -20.01
N TYR A 241 -6.10 -30.48 -20.22
CA TYR A 241 -5.18 -31.13 -19.29
C TYR A 241 -3.84 -31.33 -19.95
N PHE A 242 -2.77 -30.94 -19.30
CA PHE A 242 -1.42 -31.07 -19.83
C PHE A 242 -0.50 -31.67 -18.78
N ASP A 243 0.15 -32.78 -19.13
CA ASP A 243 1.21 -33.36 -18.32
C ASP A 243 2.41 -32.41 -18.25
N VAL A 244 2.92 -32.17 -17.05
CA VAL A 244 4.07 -31.31 -16.77
C VAL A 244 5.11 -32.02 -15.88
N THR A 245 5.03 -33.33 -15.73
CA THR A 245 5.96 -34.15 -14.92
C THR A 245 7.41 -34.12 -15.41
N ASP A 246 7.61 -33.77 -16.69
CA ASP A 246 8.92 -33.60 -17.32
C ASP A 246 9.60 -32.25 -16.99
N LEU A 247 8.92 -31.34 -16.31
CA LEU A 247 9.44 -30.03 -15.95
C LEU A 247 9.95 -30.01 -14.50
N SER A 248 11.03 -29.28 -14.26
CA SER A 248 11.58 -29.12 -12.90
C SER A 248 10.73 -28.22 -12.03
N ASN A 249 10.86 -28.37 -10.70
CA ASN A 249 10.25 -27.45 -9.75
C ASN A 249 10.70 -26.00 -10.04
N GLY A 250 9.72 -25.07 -10.11
CA GLY A 250 10.04 -23.68 -10.44
C GLY A 250 8.81 -22.86 -10.86
N ILE A 251 9.09 -21.59 -11.18
CA ILE A 251 8.09 -20.65 -11.70
C ILE A 251 8.09 -20.69 -13.21
N TYR A 252 6.89 -20.75 -13.78
CA TYR A 252 6.65 -20.78 -15.22
C TYR A 252 5.61 -19.75 -15.64
N TYR A 253 5.68 -19.37 -16.92
CA TYR A 253 4.77 -18.43 -17.56
C TYR A 253 4.17 -19.08 -18.81
N LEU A 254 2.84 -19.04 -18.93
CA LEU A 254 2.12 -19.55 -20.09
C LEU A 254 1.62 -18.40 -20.95
N ARG A 255 1.91 -18.42 -22.26
CA ARG A 255 1.53 -17.39 -23.23
C ARG A 255 0.94 -17.99 -24.48
N ALA A 256 -0.09 -17.34 -25.05
CA ALA A 256 -0.55 -17.63 -26.39
C ALA A 256 0.38 -16.99 -27.44
N SER A 257 0.78 -17.73 -28.46
CA SER A 257 1.79 -17.30 -29.42
C SER A 257 1.35 -16.13 -30.31
N ASN A 258 0.05 -15.96 -30.55
CA ASN A 258 -0.49 -15.02 -31.52
C ASN A 258 -1.43 -13.96 -30.95
N LEU A 259 -1.49 -13.85 -29.62
CA LEU A 259 -2.33 -12.87 -28.93
C LEU A 259 -1.49 -12.04 -27.96
N SER A 260 -1.77 -10.75 -27.94
CA SER A 260 -1.13 -9.80 -27.01
C SER A 260 -1.86 -9.85 -25.65
N ILE A 261 -1.77 -11.00 -24.96
CA ILE A 261 -2.37 -11.21 -23.64
C ILE A 261 -1.31 -11.41 -22.57
N THR A 262 -1.65 -11.04 -21.34
CA THR A 262 -0.77 -11.20 -20.19
C THR A 262 -0.47 -12.69 -19.95
N PRO A 263 0.81 -13.09 -19.82
CA PRO A 263 1.16 -14.45 -19.49
C PRO A 263 0.60 -14.90 -18.14
N LEU A 264 0.02 -16.10 -18.05
CA LEU A 264 -0.36 -16.71 -16.78
C LEU A 264 0.88 -17.24 -16.06
N LYS A 265 1.07 -16.83 -14.81
CA LYS A 265 2.14 -17.30 -13.93
C LYS A 265 1.65 -18.45 -13.05
N PHE A 266 2.48 -19.50 -12.91
CA PHE A 266 2.21 -20.64 -12.02
C PHE A 266 3.52 -21.25 -11.51
N ILE A 267 3.41 -22.16 -10.54
CA ILE A 267 4.52 -22.84 -9.90
C ILE A 267 4.32 -24.34 -10.11
N ILE A 268 5.39 -25.03 -10.53
CA ILE A 268 5.46 -26.50 -10.53
C ILE A 268 6.24 -26.92 -9.28
N SER A 269 5.68 -27.89 -8.55
CA SER A 269 6.26 -28.47 -7.35
C SER A 269 5.82 -29.94 -7.26
N HIS A 270 6.74 -30.83 -7.62
CA HIS A 270 6.59 -32.27 -7.47
C HIS A 270 6.91 -32.73 -6.05
#